data_b6c82b801b5d54a4d192514394d1fca7
#
_entry.id   b6c82b801b5d54a4d192514394d1fca7
#
_cell.length_a   1.000
_cell.length_b   1.000
_cell.length_c   1.000
_cell.angle_alpha   90.00
_cell.angle_beta   90.00
_cell.angle_gamma   90.00
#
_symmetry.space_group_name_H-M   'P 1'
#
loop_
_entity.id
_entity.type
_entity.pdbx_description
1 polymer ?
#
loop_
_entity_poly.entity_id
_entity_poly.type
_entity_poly.pdbx_seq_one_letter_code
_entity_poly.pdbx_strand_id
1 'polypeptide(L)'
;YDSMPGIGLELGVLLGKELAKRGAVGFTAVVPVPIHHARLRERGFNQSDSIAKGIAQATGAQFRPNIVFRSKYTTSQTKLSSSERKSNVSEVFVLNPKLNDMPQHLLVVDDVLTTGATLNSVAMALLCGGAVRADVAALVKA
;
A
#
# COMPACT_ATOMS: atom_id res chain seq x y z
N TYR A 1 -21.80 -8.08 -3.04
CA TYR A 1 -20.63 -7.25 -3.37
C TYR A 1 -19.59 -8.09 -4.07
N ASP A 2 -20.06 -8.71 -5.13
CA ASP A 2 -19.15 -9.42 -5.98
C ASP A 2 -18.21 -8.44 -6.68
N SER A 3 -16.97 -8.52 -6.22
CA SER A 3 -15.79 -8.33 -7.03
C SER A 3 -15.92 -7.26 -8.10
N MET A 4 -15.56 -6.05 -7.76
CA MET A 4 -15.47 -5.04 -8.80
C MET A 4 -14.04 -4.53 -8.97
N PRO A 5 -13.10 -5.40 -9.44
CA PRO A 5 -11.76 -4.92 -9.79
C PRO A 5 -11.84 -3.80 -10.83
N GLY A 6 -12.88 -3.84 -11.68
CA GLY A 6 -13.13 -2.81 -12.67
C GLY A 6 -13.45 -1.45 -12.08
N ILE A 7 -14.28 -1.39 -11.05
CA ILE A 7 -14.58 -0.12 -10.36
C ILE A 7 -13.33 0.43 -9.68
N GLY A 8 -12.56 -0.42 -9.00
CA GLY A 8 -11.30 0.00 -8.39
C GLY A 8 -10.33 0.59 -9.41
N LEU A 9 -10.23 -0.02 -10.58
CA LEU A 9 -9.40 0.47 -11.68
C LEU A 9 -9.87 1.85 -12.18
N GLU A 10 -11.17 2.01 -12.44
CA GLU A 10 -11.75 3.28 -12.89
C GLU A 10 -11.55 4.40 -11.86
N LEU A 11 -11.82 4.11 -10.59
CA LEU A 11 -11.59 5.06 -9.51
C LEU A 11 -10.10 5.41 -9.37
N GLY A 12 -9.21 4.43 -9.58
CA GLY A 12 -7.78 4.65 -9.61
C GLY A 12 -7.36 5.58 -10.75
N VAL A 13 -7.91 5.40 -11.95
CA VAL A 13 -7.67 6.30 -13.09
C VAL A 13 -8.11 7.73 -12.76
N LEU A 14 -9.30 7.89 -12.19
CA LEU A 14 -9.80 9.20 -11.78
C LEU A 14 -8.92 9.85 -10.71
N LEU A 15 -8.50 9.07 -9.72
CA LEU A 15 -7.60 9.54 -8.67
C LEU A 15 -6.24 9.94 -9.26
N GLY A 16 -5.69 9.16 -10.18
CA GLY A 16 -4.43 9.49 -10.85
C GLY A 16 -4.49 10.80 -11.63
N LYS A 17 -5.58 11.03 -12.34
CA LYS A 17 -5.82 12.30 -13.03
C LYS A 17 -5.94 13.47 -12.06
N GLU A 18 -6.63 13.29 -10.94
CA GLU A 18 -6.77 14.32 -9.92
C GLU A 18 -5.43 14.64 -9.24
N LEU A 19 -4.63 13.63 -8.94
CA LEU A 19 -3.29 13.82 -8.39
C LEU A 19 -2.41 14.64 -9.33
N ALA A 20 -2.44 14.35 -10.62
CA ALA A 20 -1.72 15.12 -11.64
C ALA A 20 -2.17 16.58 -11.70
N LYS A 21 -3.47 16.85 -11.64
CA LYS A 21 -4.01 18.21 -11.60
C LYS A 21 -3.54 19.00 -10.36
N ARG A 22 -3.37 18.32 -9.23
CA ARG A 22 -2.91 18.93 -7.98
C ARG A 22 -1.40 19.06 -7.88
N GLY A 23 -0.67 18.68 -8.91
CA GLY A 23 0.79 18.73 -8.93
C GLY A 23 1.48 17.60 -8.16
N ALA A 24 0.74 16.56 -7.77
CA ALA A 24 1.31 15.36 -7.17
C ALA A 24 1.90 14.48 -8.28
N VAL A 25 3.10 14.81 -8.69
CA VAL A 25 3.83 14.20 -9.80
C VAL A 25 5.24 13.81 -9.35
N GLY A 26 5.93 13.07 -10.20
CA GLY A 26 7.33 12.72 -9.98
C GLY A 26 7.55 11.34 -9.38
N PHE A 27 6.52 10.67 -8.87
CA PHE A 27 6.66 9.27 -8.48
C PHE A 27 6.75 8.37 -9.72
N THR A 28 7.66 7.41 -9.68
CA THR A 28 7.91 6.47 -10.78
C THR A 28 7.25 5.11 -10.58
N ALA A 29 6.80 4.84 -9.36
CA ALA A 29 6.14 3.59 -9.00
C ALA A 29 4.93 3.85 -8.09
N VAL A 30 3.91 3.04 -8.26
CA VAL A 30 2.71 3.01 -7.41
C VAL A 30 2.68 1.66 -6.70
N VAL A 31 2.67 1.71 -5.38
CA VAL A 31 2.74 0.53 -4.49
C VAL A 31 1.42 0.41 -3.72
N PRO A 32 0.63 -0.62 -3.96
CA PRO A 32 -0.56 -0.85 -3.16
C PRO A 32 -0.19 -1.36 -1.76
N VAL A 33 -0.95 -0.96 -0.76
CA VAL A 33 -0.86 -1.56 0.58
C VAL A 33 -1.20 -3.05 0.47
N PRO A 34 -0.31 -3.96 0.93
CA PRO A 34 -0.59 -5.39 0.86
C PRO A 34 -1.76 -5.77 1.77
N ILE A 35 -2.65 -6.59 1.26
CA ILE A 35 -3.74 -7.16 2.04
C ILE A 35 -3.25 -8.32 2.90
N HIS A 36 -3.88 -8.52 4.04
CA HIS A 36 -3.63 -9.69 4.87
C HIS A 36 -4.02 -10.98 4.12
N HIS A 37 -3.21 -12.04 4.22
CA HIS A 37 -3.45 -13.31 3.52
C HIS A 37 -4.83 -13.92 3.80
N ALA A 38 -5.33 -13.80 5.03
CA ALA A 38 -6.67 -14.30 5.37
C ALA A 38 -7.76 -13.55 4.60
N ARG A 39 -7.66 -12.23 4.52
CA ARG A 39 -8.61 -11.41 3.75
C ARG A 39 -8.51 -11.64 2.25
N LEU A 40 -7.31 -11.89 1.75
CA LEU A 40 -7.11 -12.23 0.33
C LEU A 40 -7.81 -13.53 -0.02
N ARG A 41 -7.74 -14.54 0.86
CA ARG A 41 -8.47 -15.81 0.67
C ARG A 41 -9.98 -15.64 0.70
N GLU A 42 -10.50 -14.75 1.56
CA GLU A 42 -11.93 -14.49 1.65
C GLU A 42 -12.45 -13.68 0.46
N ARG A 43 -11.73 -12.63 0.06
CA ARG A 43 -12.16 -11.69 -0.98
C ARG A 43 -11.70 -12.07 -2.39
N GLY A 44 -10.63 -12.85 -2.50
CA GLY A 44 -10.05 -13.24 -3.79
C GLY A 44 -9.21 -12.16 -4.47
N PHE A 45 -9.19 -10.92 -3.97
CA PHE A 45 -8.43 -9.80 -4.54
C PHE A 45 -8.10 -8.72 -3.51
N ASN A 46 -7.14 -7.88 -3.82
CA ASN A 46 -6.77 -6.70 -3.05
C ASN A 46 -7.33 -5.45 -3.75
N GLN A 47 -8.22 -4.73 -3.10
CA GLN A 47 -8.82 -3.50 -3.65
C GLN A 47 -7.76 -2.44 -3.98
N SER A 48 -6.75 -2.31 -3.13
CA SER A 48 -5.65 -1.36 -3.34
C SER A 48 -4.84 -1.66 -4.61
N ASP A 49 -4.74 -2.93 -5.02
CA ASP A 49 -4.11 -3.31 -6.31
C ASP A 49 -4.83 -2.69 -7.50
N SER A 50 -6.15 -2.79 -7.54
CA SER A 50 -6.96 -2.23 -8.65
C SER A 50 -6.85 -0.72 -8.72
N ILE A 51 -6.89 -0.04 -7.57
CA ILE A 51 -6.73 1.41 -7.49
C ILE A 51 -5.32 1.82 -7.93
N ALA A 52 -4.29 1.13 -7.45
CA ALA A 52 -2.90 1.41 -7.82
C ALA A 52 -2.65 1.21 -9.32
N LYS A 53 -3.23 0.16 -9.93
CA LYS A 53 -3.18 -0.04 -11.39
C LYS A 53 -3.79 1.13 -12.14
N GLY A 54 -4.94 1.61 -11.70
CA GLY A 54 -5.61 2.75 -12.33
C GLY A 54 -4.78 4.03 -12.25
N ILE A 55 -4.19 4.31 -11.11
CA ILE A 55 -3.27 5.44 -10.94
C ILE A 55 -2.06 5.29 -11.87
N ALA A 56 -1.46 4.11 -11.92
CA ALA A 56 -0.31 3.84 -12.79
C ALA A 56 -0.65 4.08 -14.27
N GLN A 57 -1.82 3.63 -14.73
CA GLN A 57 -2.29 3.88 -16.10
C GLN A 57 -2.45 5.37 -16.39
N ALA A 58 -3.01 6.13 -15.47
CA ALA A 58 -3.28 7.55 -15.65
C ALA A 58 -2.02 8.43 -15.60
N THR A 59 -1.00 8.00 -14.86
CA THR A 59 0.20 8.81 -14.58
C THR A 59 1.45 8.35 -15.34
N GLY A 60 1.43 7.15 -15.93
CA GLY A 60 2.60 6.56 -16.57
C GLY A 60 3.59 5.92 -15.59
N ALA A 61 3.31 5.93 -14.29
CA ALA A 61 4.14 5.25 -13.30
C ALA A 61 3.99 3.73 -13.40
N GLN A 62 4.95 2.99 -12.88
CA GLN A 62 4.92 1.53 -12.84
C GLN A 62 4.04 1.04 -11.68
N PHE A 63 3.18 0.08 -11.94
CA PHE A 63 2.48 -0.66 -10.89
C PHE A 63 3.44 -1.70 -10.28
N ARG A 64 3.76 -1.57 -9.00
CA ARG A 64 4.76 -2.38 -8.31
C ARG A 64 4.18 -3.03 -7.03
N PRO A 65 3.35 -4.10 -7.16
CA PRO A 65 2.69 -4.73 -6.01
C PRO A 65 3.61 -5.62 -5.16
N ASN A 66 4.79 -5.98 -5.65
CA ASN A 66 5.67 -6.98 -5.03
C ASN A 66 6.92 -6.36 -4.37
N ILE A 67 6.89 -5.06 -4.06
CA ILE A 67 8.00 -4.41 -3.36
C ILE A 67 7.93 -4.70 -1.86
N VAL A 68 6.74 -4.72 -1.28
CA VAL A 68 6.51 -4.88 0.16
C VAL A 68 5.45 -5.94 0.41
N PHE A 69 5.64 -6.71 1.47
CA PHE A 69 4.70 -7.74 1.93
C PHE A 69 4.28 -7.49 3.36
N ARG A 70 3.07 -7.89 3.71
CA ARG A 70 2.62 -7.91 5.09
C ARG A 70 3.13 -9.18 5.76
N SER A 71 3.89 -9.04 6.86
CA SER A 71 4.42 -10.20 7.56
C SER A 71 3.33 -10.89 8.38
N LYS A 72 3.44 -12.23 8.51
CA LYS A 72 2.57 -12.98 9.39
C LYS A 72 2.98 -12.74 10.84
N TYR A 73 1.98 -12.58 11.74
CA TYR A 73 2.23 -12.66 13.16
C TYR A 73 2.86 -14.01 13.50
N THR A 74 4.06 -14.00 14.07
CA THR A 74 4.66 -15.21 14.63
C THR A 74 4.10 -15.43 16.04
N THR A 75 3.87 -16.69 16.41
CA THR A 75 3.33 -17.12 17.71
C THR A 75 4.16 -16.67 18.91
N SER A 76 5.38 -16.20 18.73
CA SER A 76 6.22 -15.63 19.77
C SER A 76 5.67 -14.33 20.39
N GLN A 77 4.70 -13.67 19.74
CA GLN A 77 4.07 -12.45 20.26
C GLN A 77 2.96 -12.72 21.28
N THR A 78 2.55 -13.96 21.47
CA THR A 78 1.50 -14.32 22.45
C THR A 78 1.95 -14.20 23.92
N LYS A 79 3.24 -13.98 24.17
CA LYS A 79 3.83 -13.84 25.52
C LYS A 79 4.00 -12.39 25.99
N LEU A 80 3.58 -11.41 25.19
CA LEU A 80 3.74 -10.00 25.52
C LEU A 80 2.61 -9.51 26.45
N SER A 81 2.95 -8.56 27.34
CA SER A 81 1.98 -7.91 28.22
C SER A 81 0.93 -7.13 27.41
N SER A 82 -0.21 -6.80 28.03
CA SER A 82 -1.29 -6.06 27.39
C SER A 82 -0.90 -4.66 26.89
N SER A 83 0.06 -4.01 27.55
CA SER A 83 0.62 -2.73 27.11
C SER A 83 1.56 -2.89 25.91
N GLU A 84 2.34 -3.97 25.88
CA GLU A 84 3.22 -4.32 24.77
C GLU A 84 2.42 -4.78 23.54
N ARG A 85 1.26 -5.43 23.76
CA ARG A 85 0.32 -5.78 22.68
C ARG A 85 -0.24 -4.57 21.96
N LYS A 86 -0.51 -3.47 22.67
CA LYS A 86 -0.98 -2.22 22.05
C LYS A 86 0.09 -1.53 21.21
N SER A 87 1.35 -1.62 21.62
CA SER A 87 2.47 -1.06 20.86
C SER A 87 2.96 -1.97 19.72
N ASN A 88 2.73 -3.28 19.81
CA ASN A 88 3.14 -4.28 18.81
C ASN A 88 2.02 -4.72 17.83
N VAL A 89 0.84 -4.12 17.91
CA VAL A 89 -0.23 -4.28 16.92
C VAL A 89 0.09 -3.50 15.63
N SER A 90 1.26 -2.84 15.55
CA SER A 90 1.74 -2.31 14.28
C SER A 90 1.95 -3.48 13.31
N GLU A 91 1.15 -3.49 12.27
CA GLU A 91 1.31 -4.38 11.14
C GLU A 91 2.74 -4.28 10.64
N VAL A 92 3.44 -5.40 10.61
CA VAL A 92 4.83 -5.43 10.17
C VAL A 92 4.87 -5.62 8.67
N PHE A 93 5.35 -4.62 7.96
CA PHE A 93 5.60 -4.68 6.53
C PHE A 93 7.08 -4.93 6.28
N VAL A 94 7.37 -5.89 5.42
CA VAL A 94 8.75 -6.29 5.08
C VAL A 94 8.96 -6.13 3.58
N LEU A 95 10.16 -5.71 3.20
CA LEU A 95 10.54 -5.62 1.80
C LEU A 95 10.74 -7.01 1.20
N ASN A 96 10.44 -7.13 -0.09
CA ASN A 96 10.73 -8.32 -0.83
C ASN A 96 12.26 -8.54 -0.87
N PRO A 97 12.78 -9.66 -0.34
CA PRO A 97 14.22 -9.92 -0.34
C PRO A 97 14.81 -10.15 -1.74
N LYS A 98 13.96 -10.39 -2.74
CA LYS A 98 14.36 -10.55 -4.15
C LYS A 98 14.31 -9.23 -4.93
N LEU A 99 14.06 -8.12 -4.26
CA LEU A 99 14.01 -6.82 -4.90
C LEU A 99 15.40 -6.40 -5.38
N ASN A 100 15.55 -6.17 -6.68
CA ASN A 100 16.83 -5.77 -7.29
C ASN A 100 17.00 -4.26 -7.35
N ASP A 101 15.90 -3.51 -7.35
CA ASP A 101 15.88 -2.07 -7.46
C ASP A 101 14.81 -1.46 -6.56
N MET A 102 15.15 -0.38 -5.89
CA MET A 102 14.20 0.42 -5.12
C MET A 102 13.95 1.71 -5.89
N PRO A 103 12.71 1.96 -6.36
CA PRO A 103 12.36 3.25 -6.95
C PRO A 103 12.61 4.38 -5.95
N GLN A 104 13.16 5.49 -6.42
CA GLN A 104 13.55 6.61 -5.55
C GLN A 104 12.35 7.37 -5.01
N HIS A 105 11.30 7.51 -5.81
CA HIS A 105 10.06 8.19 -5.43
C HIS A 105 8.87 7.29 -5.74
N LEU A 106 8.14 6.91 -4.70
CA LEU A 106 6.97 6.01 -4.79
C LEU A 106 5.72 6.68 -4.27
N LEU A 107 4.58 6.22 -4.76
CA LEU A 107 3.26 6.52 -4.23
C LEU A 107 2.69 5.25 -3.59
N VAL A 108 2.41 5.28 -2.30
CA VAL A 108 1.74 4.19 -1.56
C VAL A 108 0.24 4.45 -1.58
N VAL A 109 -0.55 3.44 -1.91
CA VAL A 109 -2.00 3.58 -2.12
C VAL A 109 -2.77 2.58 -1.26
N ASP A 110 -3.80 3.09 -0.60
CA ASP A 110 -4.80 2.28 0.09
C ASP A 110 -6.21 2.69 -0.34
N ASP A 111 -7.21 1.87 -0.04
CA ASP A 111 -8.60 2.19 -0.33
C ASP A 111 -9.18 3.20 0.67
N VAL A 112 -8.92 3.02 1.96
CA VAL A 112 -9.47 3.85 3.04
C VAL A 112 -8.38 4.33 3.98
N LEU A 113 -8.35 5.64 4.22
CA LEU A 113 -7.53 6.28 5.23
C LEU A 113 -8.36 6.47 6.52
N THR A 114 -7.98 5.80 7.58
CA THR A 114 -8.52 6.04 8.93
C THR A 114 -7.56 6.90 9.73
N THR A 115 -6.62 6.30 10.44
CA THR A 115 -5.57 7.00 11.20
C THR A 115 -4.32 7.30 10.35
N GLY A 116 -4.16 6.62 9.22
CA GLY A 116 -2.95 6.68 8.42
C GLY A 116 -1.84 5.74 8.89
N ALA A 117 -2.05 4.96 9.94
CA ALA A 117 -1.03 4.09 10.51
C ALA A 117 -0.51 3.04 9.52
N THR A 118 -1.39 2.42 8.75
CA THR A 118 -1.03 1.43 7.73
C THR A 118 -0.19 2.05 6.62
N LEU A 119 -0.66 3.15 6.03
CA LEU A 119 0.07 3.88 4.99
C LEU A 119 1.43 4.36 5.48
N ASN A 120 1.48 4.89 6.70
CA ASN A 120 2.73 5.33 7.30
C ASN A 120 3.72 4.17 7.51
N SER A 121 3.24 3.02 7.97
CA SER A 121 4.09 1.83 8.18
C SER A 121 4.68 1.32 6.87
N VAL A 122 3.90 1.28 5.80
CA VAL A 122 4.40 0.90 4.46
C VAL A 122 5.41 1.93 3.96
N ALA A 123 5.09 3.22 4.04
CA ALA A 123 6.00 4.29 3.62
C ALA A 123 7.34 4.23 4.36
N MET A 124 7.32 4.01 5.67
CA MET A 124 8.53 3.87 6.48
C MET A 124 9.37 2.66 6.08
N ALA A 125 8.74 1.52 5.78
CA ALA A 125 9.46 0.34 5.29
C ALA A 125 10.17 0.64 3.96
N LEU A 126 9.52 1.35 3.04
CA LEU A 126 10.11 1.74 1.76
C LEU A 126 11.27 2.72 1.92
N LEU A 127 11.12 3.72 2.78
CA LEU A 127 12.18 4.69 3.07
C LEU A 127 13.39 4.03 3.74
N CYS A 128 13.17 3.14 4.70
CA CYS A 128 14.24 2.34 5.32
C CYS A 128 14.92 1.42 4.31
N GLY A 129 14.23 1.01 3.26
CA GLY A 129 14.75 0.17 2.18
C GLY A 129 15.48 0.93 1.08
N GLY A 130 15.64 2.25 1.19
CA GLY A 130 16.43 3.05 0.27
C GLY A 130 15.64 4.00 -0.64
N ALA A 131 14.31 4.03 -0.57
CA ALA A 131 13.55 5.07 -1.26
C ALA A 131 13.86 6.45 -0.68
N VAL A 132 13.90 7.46 -1.53
CA VAL A 132 14.17 8.85 -1.11
C VAL A 132 12.88 9.54 -0.68
N ARG A 133 11.78 9.23 -1.35
CA ARG A 133 10.46 9.83 -1.08
C ARG A 133 9.35 8.81 -1.25
N ALA A 134 8.44 8.77 -0.29
CA ALA A 134 7.24 7.98 -0.33
C ALA A 134 6.03 8.87 -0.02
N ASP A 135 5.25 9.19 -1.04
CA ASP A 135 3.96 9.85 -0.89
C ASP A 135 2.87 8.81 -0.61
N VAL A 136 1.77 9.24 -0.04
CA VAL A 136 0.64 8.35 0.27
C VAL A 136 -0.65 8.92 -0.30
N ALA A 137 -1.54 8.03 -0.75
CA ALA A 137 -2.86 8.39 -1.22
C ALA A 137 -3.89 7.35 -0.79
N ALA A 138 -5.10 7.79 -0.54
CA ALA A 138 -6.25 6.94 -0.29
C ALA A 138 -7.47 7.47 -1.04
N LEU A 139 -8.34 6.56 -1.41
CA LEU A 139 -9.56 6.89 -2.14
C LEU A 139 -10.57 7.60 -1.24
N VAL A 140 -10.70 7.13 -0.02
CA VAL A 140 -11.67 7.62 0.97
C VAL A 140 -10.98 7.90 2.30
N LYS A 141 -11.36 9.00 2.93
CA LYS A 141 -11.02 9.30 4.31
C LYS A 141 -12.22 9.00 5.19
N ALA A 142 -12.05 8.08 6.09
CA ALA A 142 -13.07 7.74 7.09
C ALA A 142 -12.91 8.55 8.37
#